data_c8f6e709af170370ea338fd7b71b54c7
#
_entry.id   c8f6e709af170370ea338fd7b71b54c7
#
_cell.length_a   1.000
_cell.length_b   1.000
_cell.length_c   1.000
_cell.angle_alpha   90.00
_cell.angle_beta   90.00
_cell.angle_gamma   90.00
#
_symmetry.space_group_name_H-M   'P 1'
#
loop_
_entity.id
_entity.type
_entity.pdbx_description
1 polymer ?
#
loop_
_entity_poly.entity_id
_entity_poly.type
_entity_poly.pdbx_seq_one_letter_code
_entity_poly.pdbx_strand_id
1 'polypeptide(L)'
;MPTPTPATNPAAVSATIRRLRRERGLTQEALAQAVGVSPQAISKWETGQTMPDITLLLPISKVLGIGVNELLGGDRRKELEERFQKAIPFGEELTLLVSLDALKEFPDDETFRYRLACDEKILGERSTSKIDRDRYLNRAAIRFGELHNEHPEDEIYASMLAETLFALGNREGAMRLAATCKDPQKELAMLLEGDEKRRYLQEKLRRDMMALYGRLFANHSREALAAARTLLDTLLGEDILYTNCLPSTYVWEAELCREEGNTEGFVSAMTNAYEAAKKYDGIPFGSHPYRAPLFDLLTHEVNLHGALLGLIMDDAQAPLLADPVVSDLRRRIVEEQVDCRPLFRHEGLAYFRFCQRHICESNYSNFSIAFDLPYHEKDLMDWMKRYSGYAEEAMLGFYKAAVEELVGSGVMRGYAAYVGNDILAYCNCGVKEKYKVLSLPEEERAIPTAPEGSRILAIAELLVSRYFSNCGLEEKLLNCVLTNVKRQGYTHAEVYPLERMELDKEQFNSLLSLYEKTGFTVIRDLSSELDGRYFIMQKEL
;
A
#
# COMPACT_ATOMS: atom_id res chain seq x y z
N MET A 1 28.33 8.41 22.01
CA MET A 1 29.19 7.83 20.96
C MET A 1 30.47 7.36 21.61
N PRO A 2 30.95 6.13 21.41
CA PRO A 2 32.26 5.73 21.89
C PRO A 2 33.29 6.51 21.05
N THR A 3 34.23 7.18 21.75
CA THR A 3 35.37 7.81 21.12
C THR A 3 36.16 6.75 20.37
N PRO A 4 36.49 6.94 19.07
CA PRO A 4 37.34 6.01 18.35
C PRO A 4 38.70 5.93 19.04
N THR A 5 39.16 4.70 19.25
CA THR A 5 40.50 4.42 19.76
C THR A 5 41.51 5.01 18.77
N PRO A 6 42.44 5.88 19.17
CA PRO A 6 43.39 6.47 18.22
C PRO A 6 44.23 5.36 17.61
N ALA A 7 44.08 5.17 16.30
CA ALA A 7 45.00 4.35 15.55
C ALA A 7 46.39 4.98 15.66
N THR A 8 47.37 4.22 16.10
CA THR A 8 48.77 4.67 16.17
C THR A 8 49.26 4.98 14.74
N ASN A 9 49.44 6.27 14.45
CA ASN A 9 49.90 6.69 13.13
C ASN A 9 51.43 6.68 13.07
N PRO A 10 52.05 5.79 12.28
CA PRO A 10 53.50 5.70 12.15
C PRO A 10 54.15 7.01 11.72
N ALA A 11 53.51 7.79 10.84
CA ALA A 11 54.02 9.06 10.36
C ALA A 11 54.08 10.14 11.48
N ALA A 12 53.05 10.16 12.37
CA ALA A 12 53.01 11.10 13.50
C ALA A 12 54.11 10.79 14.52
N VAL A 13 54.30 9.51 14.86
CA VAL A 13 55.38 9.08 15.77
C VAL A 13 56.73 9.47 15.23
N SER A 14 56.99 9.21 13.96
CA SER A 14 58.25 9.55 13.25
C SER A 14 58.52 11.05 13.27
N ALA A 15 57.54 11.86 12.94
CA ALA A 15 57.62 13.31 12.96
C ALA A 15 57.89 13.82 14.39
N THR A 16 57.21 13.28 15.40
CA THR A 16 57.34 13.65 16.81
C THR A 16 58.74 13.33 17.36
N ILE A 17 59.26 12.12 17.13
CA ILE A 17 60.62 11.73 17.53
C ILE A 17 61.62 12.67 16.89
N ARG A 18 61.56 12.89 15.60
CA ARG A 18 62.50 13.74 14.86
C ARG A 18 62.43 15.20 15.32
N ARG A 19 61.26 15.75 15.53
CA ARG A 19 61.05 17.13 15.97
C ARG A 19 61.64 17.34 17.37
N LEU A 20 61.18 16.53 18.34
CA LEU A 20 61.54 16.67 19.75
C LEU A 20 63.02 16.38 20.01
N ARG A 21 63.62 15.42 19.29
CA ARG A 21 65.04 15.17 19.38
C ARG A 21 65.84 16.45 18.96
N ARG A 22 65.46 17.08 17.82
CA ARG A 22 66.11 18.29 17.33
C ARG A 22 65.91 19.49 18.25
N GLU A 23 64.71 19.70 18.77
CA GLU A 23 64.38 20.75 19.74
C GLU A 23 65.23 20.67 21.01
N ARG A 24 65.64 19.43 21.39
CA ARG A 24 66.48 19.19 22.54
C ARG A 24 67.97 19.12 22.20
N GLY A 25 68.34 19.39 20.97
CA GLY A 25 69.73 19.39 20.55
C GLY A 25 70.41 18.01 20.56
N LEU A 26 69.64 16.91 20.61
CA LEU A 26 70.16 15.55 20.63
C LEU A 26 70.51 15.09 19.21
N THR A 27 71.67 14.39 19.09
CA THR A 27 71.99 13.68 17.82
C THR A 27 71.21 12.32 17.82
N GLN A 28 71.17 11.69 16.64
CA GLN A 28 70.56 10.34 16.54
C GLN A 28 71.29 9.32 17.41
N GLU A 29 72.64 9.45 17.48
CA GLU A 29 73.53 8.65 18.30
C GLU A 29 73.23 8.85 19.79
N ALA A 30 73.08 10.10 20.23
CA ALA A 30 72.79 10.42 21.62
C ALA A 30 71.43 9.88 22.07
N LEU A 31 70.37 10.00 21.22
CA LEU A 31 69.06 9.42 21.51
C LEU A 31 69.15 7.87 21.53
N ALA A 32 69.86 7.28 20.56
CA ALA A 32 70.07 5.83 20.49
C ALA A 32 70.73 5.26 21.75
N GLN A 33 71.79 5.94 22.20
CA GLN A 33 72.49 5.58 23.44
C GLN A 33 71.57 5.68 24.67
N ALA A 34 70.77 6.76 24.75
CA ALA A 34 69.87 7.01 25.89
C ALA A 34 68.73 5.96 25.97
N VAL A 35 68.26 5.46 24.81
CA VAL A 35 67.18 4.48 24.72
C VAL A 35 67.67 3.03 24.67
N GLY A 36 68.98 2.82 24.44
CA GLY A 36 69.60 1.49 24.36
C GLY A 36 69.41 0.76 23.02
N VAL A 37 69.40 1.50 21.93
CA VAL A 37 69.24 0.96 20.56
C VAL A 37 70.37 1.45 19.62
N SER A 38 70.42 0.92 18.38
CA SER A 38 71.37 1.41 17.37
C SER A 38 70.98 2.76 16.77
N PRO A 39 71.91 3.62 16.37
CA PRO A 39 71.60 4.84 15.63
C PRO A 39 70.79 4.61 14.35
N GLN A 40 70.99 3.47 13.69
CA GLN A 40 70.23 3.05 12.53
C GLN A 40 68.73 2.82 12.85
N ALA A 41 68.41 2.33 14.05
CA ALA A 41 67.04 2.16 14.50
C ALA A 41 66.35 3.53 14.62
N ILE A 42 66.99 4.50 15.26
CA ILE A 42 66.48 5.87 15.38
C ILE A 42 66.26 6.48 13.98
N SER A 43 67.21 6.33 13.05
CA SER A 43 67.09 6.81 11.69
C SER A 43 65.88 6.23 10.96
N LYS A 44 65.65 4.91 11.09
CA LYS A 44 64.47 4.22 10.52
C LYS A 44 63.16 4.71 11.12
N TRP A 45 63.10 4.97 12.42
CA TRP A 45 61.94 5.53 13.07
C TRP A 45 61.63 6.95 12.62
N GLU A 46 62.63 7.81 12.53
CA GLU A 46 62.50 9.19 12.08
C GLU A 46 62.14 9.33 10.59
N THR A 47 62.44 8.30 9.79
CA THR A 47 62.10 8.23 8.36
C THR A 47 60.77 7.50 8.10
N GLY A 48 60.15 6.93 9.16
CA GLY A 48 58.91 6.19 9.02
C GLY A 48 59.04 4.78 8.45
N GLN A 49 60.32 4.30 8.26
CA GLN A 49 60.54 2.96 7.71
C GLN A 49 60.14 1.83 8.69
N THR A 50 60.27 2.08 10.01
CA THR A 50 59.86 1.17 11.05
C THR A 50 59.34 1.95 12.24
N MET A 51 58.45 1.34 13.03
CA MET A 51 58.01 1.86 14.32
C MET A 51 58.90 1.38 15.45
N PRO A 52 59.09 2.15 16.55
CA PRO A 52 59.64 1.65 17.78
C PRO A 52 58.83 0.49 18.34
N ASP A 53 59.47 -0.50 18.96
CA ASP A 53 58.78 -1.53 19.70
C ASP A 53 58.02 -0.90 20.89
N ILE A 54 56.88 -1.48 21.23
CA ILE A 54 56.01 -0.96 22.33
C ILE A 54 56.75 -0.81 23.64
N THR A 55 57.74 -1.68 23.91
CA THR A 55 58.59 -1.65 25.11
C THR A 55 59.53 -0.44 25.14
N LEU A 56 59.82 0.16 23.98
CA LEU A 56 60.71 1.31 23.85
C LEU A 56 59.96 2.65 23.88
N LEU A 57 58.63 2.64 23.79
CA LEU A 57 57.85 3.89 23.79
C LEU A 57 58.02 4.67 25.09
N LEU A 58 58.00 4.00 26.23
CA LEU A 58 58.21 4.64 27.52
C LEU A 58 59.63 5.16 27.74
N PRO A 59 60.72 4.44 27.40
CA PRO A 59 62.10 4.98 27.40
C PRO A 59 62.26 6.21 26.46
N ILE A 60 61.72 6.13 25.24
CA ILE A 60 61.81 7.24 24.28
C ILE A 60 61.05 8.47 24.82
N SER A 61 59.87 8.30 25.33
CA SER A 61 59.06 9.41 25.87
C SER A 61 59.73 10.08 27.06
N LYS A 62 60.38 9.31 27.96
CA LYS A 62 61.13 9.86 29.09
C LYS A 62 62.36 10.66 28.63
N VAL A 63 63.13 10.18 27.66
CA VAL A 63 64.28 10.89 27.12
C VAL A 63 63.85 12.18 26.39
N LEU A 64 62.70 12.09 25.66
CA LEU A 64 62.12 13.24 24.97
C LEU A 64 61.24 14.10 25.92
N GLY A 65 61.08 13.76 27.24
CA GLY A 65 60.39 14.50 28.27
C GLY A 65 58.91 14.81 27.94
N ILE A 66 58.26 13.85 27.33
CA ILE A 66 56.84 13.91 26.93
C ILE A 66 56.08 12.70 27.44
N GLY A 67 54.77 12.75 27.39
CA GLY A 67 53.93 11.54 27.64
C GLY A 67 54.01 10.55 26.47
N VAL A 68 53.79 9.25 26.76
CA VAL A 68 53.69 8.24 25.70
C VAL A 68 52.57 8.58 24.72
N ASN A 69 51.47 9.17 25.21
CA ASN A 69 50.33 9.61 24.39
C ASN A 69 50.72 10.70 23.39
N GLU A 70 51.52 11.66 23.85
CA GLU A 70 52.08 12.72 22.99
C GLU A 70 53.08 12.15 21.95
N LEU A 71 53.91 11.17 22.38
CA LEU A 71 54.82 10.45 21.49
C LEU A 71 54.04 9.74 20.38
N LEU A 72 52.89 9.16 20.69
CA LEU A 72 51.99 8.51 19.73
C LEU A 72 51.15 9.48 18.89
N GLY A 73 51.33 10.80 19.05
CA GLY A 73 50.68 11.85 18.27
C GLY A 73 49.34 12.31 18.82
N GLY A 74 48.91 11.83 20.00
CA GLY A 74 47.62 12.19 20.61
C GLY A 74 47.49 13.68 20.95
N ASP A 75 48.54 14.28 21.50
CA ASP A 75 48.52 15.74 21.82
C ASP A 75 48.62 16.60 20.56
N ARG A 76 49.37 16.17 19.57
CA ARG A 76 49.49 16.89 18.29
C ARG A 76 48.17 16.87 17.52
N ARG A 77 47.45 15.76 17.56
CA ARG A 77 46.11 15.71 16.99
C ARG A 77 45.18 16.67 17.70
N LYS A 78 45.22 16.74 19.03
CA LYS A 78 44.45 17.69 19.85
C LYS A 78 44.78 19.15 19.54
N GLU A 79 46.07 19.45 19.38
CA GLU A 79 46.52 20.80 18.98
C GLU A 79 45.95 21.21 17.60
N LEU A 80 45.94 20.31 16.64
CA LEU A 80 45.36 20.52 15.32
C LEU A 80 43.84 20.67 15.41
N GLU A 81 43.18 19.90 16.26
CA GLU A 81 41.76 20.05 16.57
C GLU A 81 41.45 21.45 17.13
N GLU A 82 42.24 21.90 18.12
CA GLU A 82 42.09 23.26 18.70
C GLU A 82 42.37 24.36 17.67
N ARG A 83 43.33 24.15 16.75
CA ARG A 83 43.58 25.08 15.64
C ARG A 83 42.39 25.14 14.70
N PHE A 84 41.78 24.00 14.39
CA PHE A 84 40.58 23.92 13.56
C PHE A 84 39.42 24.69 14.23
N GLN A 85 39.15 24.44 15.50
CA GLN A 85 38.11 25.15 16.24
C GLN A 85 38.31 26.67 16.24
N LYS A 86 39.55 27.13 16.39
CA LYS A 86 39.91 28.55 16.31
C LYS A 86 39.79 29.15 14.91
N ALA A 87 39.85 28.32 13.88
CA ALA A 87 39.73 28.74 12.48
C ALA A 87 38.27 28.94 12.04
N ILE A 88 37.32 28.24 12.65
CA ILE A 88 35.90 28.26 12.27
C ILE A 88 35.33 29.69 12.12
N PRO A 89 35.57 30.66 13.05
CA PRO A 89 35.02 32.00 12.91
C PRO A 89 35.58 32.81 11.72
N PHE A 90 36.66 32.33 11.09
CA PHE A 90 37.35 33.03 9.99
C PHE A 90 37.01 32.49 8.61
N GLY A 91 36.17 31.45 8.56
CA GLY A 91 35.64 30.90 7.30
C GLY A 91 36.32 29.65 6.79
N GLU A 92 35.72 29.09 5.76
CA GLU A 92 36.04 27.72 5.22
C GLU A 92 37.40 27.68 4.54
N GLU A 93 37.93 28.78 4.01
CA GLU A 93 39.30 28.79 3.45
C GLU A 93 40.36 28.50 4.52
N LEU A 94 40.17 29.03 5.76
CA LEU A 94 41.13 28.79 6.83
C LEU A 94 40.98 27.41 7.44
N THR A 95 39.74 26.92 7.63
CA THR A 95 39.49 25.56 8.13
C THR A 95 39.98 24.50 7.16
N LEU A 96 39.84 24.72 5.86
CA LEU A 96 40.37 23.87 4.80
C LEU A 96 41.90 23.77 4.89
N LEU A 97 42.59 24.89 5.07
CA LEU A 97 44.05 24.88 5.23
C LEU A 97 44.50 24.12 6.47
N VAL A 98 43.80 24.27 7.59
CA VAL A 98 44.08 23.50 8.82
C VAL A 98 43.84 22.04 8.62
N SER A 99 42.75 21.65 7.96
CA SER A 99 42.44 20.24 7.64
C SER A 99 43.50 19.63 6.69
N LEU A 100 43.94 20.38 5.70
CA LEU A 100 45.05 19.97 4.82
C LEU A 100 46.36 19.79 5.57
N ASP A 101 46.70 20.69 6.51
CA ASP A 101 47.89 20.53 7.34
C ASP A 101 47.75 19.30 8.27
N ALA A 102 46.60 19.10 8.87
CA ALA A 102 46.34 17.94 9.71
C ALA A 102 46.48 16.61 8.94
N LEU A 103 45.98 16.53 7.73
CA LEU A 103 46.05 15.34 6.90
C LEU A 103 47.47 15.04 6.37
N LYS A 104 48.42 15.97 6.43
CA LYS A 104 49.84 15.69 6.17
C LYS A 104 50.45 14.84 7.30
N GLU A 105 50.02 15.05 8.51
CA GLU A 105 50.48 14.33 9.71
C GLU A 105 49.60 13.12 10.03
N PHE A 106 48.30 13.20 9.77
CA PHE A 106 47.29 12.17 10.02
C PHE A 106 46.45 11.91 8.78
N PRO A 107 47.01 11.25 7.72
CA PRO A 107 46.36 11.10 6.41
C PRO A 107 45.04 10.32 6.46
N ASP A 108 44.93 9.37 7.41
CA ASP A 108 43.75 8.51 7.56
C ASP A 108 42.79 8.98 8.63
N ASP A 109 42.98 10.20 9.19
CA ASP A 109 42.06 10.73 10.21
C ASP A 109 40.71 11.07 9.60
N GLU A 110 39.71 10.26 9.94
CA GLU A 110 38.34 10.36 9.44
C GLU A 110 37.73 11.75 9.69
N THR A 111 37.96 12.33 10.87
CA THR A 111 37.42 13.65 11.24
C THR A 111 37.96 14.75 10.33
N PHE A 112 39.26 14.78 10.08
CA PHE A 112 39.87 15.79 9.22
C PHE A 112 39.55 15.55 7.74
N ARG A 113 39.43 14.30 7.30
CA ARG A 113 38.96 13.97 5.94
C ARG A 113 37.53 14.47 5.72
N TYR A 114 36.63 14.23 6.67
CA TYR A 114 35.25 14.69 6.62
C TYR A 114 35.16 16.21 6.60
N ARG A 115 35.87 16.90 7.49
CA ARG A 115 35.90 18.38 7.56
C ARG A 115 36.40 18.99 6.26
N LEU A 116 37.48 18.45 5.71
CA LEU A 116 38.01 18.90 4.43
C LEU A 116 36.98 18.77 3.30
N ALA A 117 36.25 17.65 3.27
CA ALA A 117 35.17 17.46 2.30
C ALA A 117 34.02 18.45 2.49
N CYS A 118 33.64 18.76 3.75
CA CYS A 118 32.65 19.79 4.06
C CYS A 118 33.10 21.19 3.61
N ASP A 119 34.33 21.58 3.91
CA ASP A 119 34.88 22.87 3.50
C ASP A 119 34.93 23.00 1.96
N GLU A 120 35.37 21.94 1.26
CA GLU A 120 35.36 21.90 -0.21
C GLU A 120 33.94 22.00 -0.76
N LYS A 121 32.94 21.33 -0.16
CA LYS A 121 31.53 21.43 -0.57
C LYS A 121 31.01 22.87 -0.43
N ILE A 122 31.21 23.49 0.73
CA ILE A 122 30.74 24.85 1.01
C ILE A 122 31.40 25.87 0.09
N LEU A 123 32.72 25.79 -0.10
CA LEU A 123 33.45 26.66 -1.03
C LEU A 123 32.96 26.47 -2.48
N GLY A 124 32.68 25.25 -2.88
CA GLY A 124 32.09 24.97 -4.19
C GLY A 124 30.70 25.58 -4.36
N GLU A 125 29.81 25.43 -3.38
CA GLU A 125 28.45 25.98 -3.42
C GLU A 125 28.44 27.51 -3.43
N ARG A 126 29.38 28.17 -2.75
CA ARG A 126 29.51 29.64 -2.69
C ARG A 126 30.25 30.22 -3.89
N SER A 127 30.94 29.39 -4.68
CA SER A 127 31.75 29.90 -5.80
C SER A 127 30.89 30.46 -6.93
N THR A 128 31.19 31.64 -7.39
CA THR A 128 30.59 32.27 -8.58
C THR A 128 31.25 31.76 -9.88
N SER A 129 32.46 31.22 -9.81
CA SER A 129 33.20 30.62 -10.91
C SER A 129 32.75 29.19 -11.11
N LYS A 130 32.19 28.85 -12.26
CA LYS A 130 31.79 27.47 -12.59
C LYS A 130 32.98 26.50 -12.49
N ILE A 131 34.18 26.91 -12.93
CA ILE A 131 35.37 26.07 -12.89
C ILE A 131 35.77 25.75 -11.45
N ASP A 132 35.76 26.73 -10.57
CA ASP A 132 36.11 26.53 -9.16
C ASP A 132 35.02 25.76 -8.43
N ARG A 133 33.74 26.07 -8.72
CA ARG A 133 32.59 25.31 -8.20
C ARG A 133 32.74 23.82 -8.51
N ASP A 134 32.88 23.48 -9.80
CA ASP A 134 32.96 22.09 -10.23
C ASP A 134 34.21 21.40 -9.65
N ARG A 135 35.34 22.12 -9.54
CA ARG A 135 36.56 21.60 -8.94
C ARG A 135 36.38 21.24 -7.46
N TYR A 136 35.83 22.15 -6.66
CA TYR A 136 35.62 21.92 -5.23
C TYR A 136 34.56 20.85 -4.97
N LEU A 137 33.44 20.90 -5.66
CA LEU A 137 32.37 19.90 -5.49
C LEU A 137 32.81 18.49 -5.93
N ASN A 138 33.59 18.37 -7.01
CA ASN A 138 34.11 17.05 -7.39
C ASN A 138 35.08 16.46 -6.36
N ARG A 139 35.94 17.30 -5.75
CA ARG A 139 36.83 16.87 -4.67
C ARG A 139 36.04 16.41 -3.45
N ALA A 140 35.05 17.20 -3.03
CA ALA A 140 34.16 16.86 -1.94
C ALA A 140 33.43 15.52 -2.20
N ALA A 141 32.89 15.34 -3.41
CA ALA A 141 32.19 14.10 -3.80
C ALA A 141 33.09 12.86 -3.73
N ILE A 142 34.36 12.99 -4.19
CA ILE A 142 35.35 11.89 -4.10
C ILE A 142 35.59 11.54 -2.62
N ARG A 143 35.84 12.54 -1.74
CA ARG A 143 36.15 12.30 -0.33
C ARG A 143 34.96 11.72 0.44
N PHE A 144 33.75 12.26 0.24
CA PHE A 144 32.53 11.67 0.83
C PHE A 144 32.29 10.26 0.31
N GLY A 145 32.56 9.98 -0.96
CA GLY A 145 32.47 8.64 -1.55
C GLY A 145 33.44 7.65 -0.92
N GLU A 146 34.71 8.05 -0.68
CA GLU A 146 35.70 7.26 0.03
C GLU A 146 35.25 6.95 1.46
N LEU A 147 34.81 7.97 2.22
CA LEU A 147 34.32 7.82 3.58
C LEU A 147 33.08 6.91 3.65
N HIS A 148 32.14 7.08 2.74
CA HIS A 148 30.96 6.22 2.65
C HIS A 148 31.31 4.76 2.34
N ASN A 149 32.29 4.50 1.48
CA ASN A 149 32.74 3.13 1.18
C ASN A 149 33.48 2.47 2.36
N GLU A 150 34.21 3.26 3.15
CA GLU A 150 34.93 2.79 4.34
C GLU A 150 33.97 2.57 5.54
N HIS A 151 32.94 3.40 5.66
CA HIS A 151 31.97 3.42 6.77
C HIS A 151 30.52 3.43 6.24
N PRO A 152 30.05 2.37 5.58
CA PRO A 152 28.73 2.32 4.97
C PRO A 152 27.58 2.37 6.00
N GLU A 153 27.88 2.09 7.28
CA GLU A 153 26.95 2.19 8.40
C GLU A 153 26.68 3.64 8.84
N ASP A 154 27.60 4.58 8.52
CA ASP A 154 27.42 5.99 8.87
C ASP A 154 26.72 6.75 7.73
N GLU A 155 25.46 7.06 7.96
CA GLU A 155 24.59 7.71 6.98
C GLU A 155 24.98 9.14 6.64
N ILE A 156 25.78 9.80 7.50
CA ILE A 156 26.17 11.17 7.27
C ILE A 156 26.98 11.31 5.97
N TYR A 157 27.79 10.30 5.65
CA TYR A 157 28.61 10.31 4.44
C TYR A 157 27.77 10.10 3.18
N ALA A 158 26.78 9.22 3.25
CA ALA A 158 25.83 9.01 2.15
C ALA A 158 24.99 10.28 1.88
N SER A 159 24.49 10.91 2.94
CA SER A 159 23.73 12.16 2.85
C SER A 159 24.55 13.29 2.24
N MET A 160 25.75 13.53 2.76
CA MET A 160 26.66 14.57 2.27
C MET A 160 27.09 14.32 0.81
N LEU A 161 27.31 13.07 0.44
CA LEU A 161 27.61 12.69 -0.96
C LEU A 161 26.40 12.97 -1.87
N ALA A 162 25.19 12.60 -1.44
CA ALA A 162 23.98 12.84 -2.21
C ALA A 162 23.74 14.34 -2.47
N GLU A 163 23.88 15.19 -1.44
CA GLU A 163 23.80 16.65 -1.58
C GLU A 163 24.87 17.19 -2.55
N THR A 164 26.11 16.69 -2.44
CA THR A 164 27.22 17.14 -3.30
C THR A 164 26.99 16.73 -4.75
N LEU A 165 26.52 15.50 -5.01
CA LEU A 165 26.15 15.04 -6.34
C LEU A 165 25.02 15.87 -6.95
N PHE A 166 24.03 16.23 -6.13
CA PHE A 166 22.93 17.09 -6.54
C PHE A 166 23.44 18.48 -6.95
N ALA A 167 24.32 19.09 -6.13
CA ALA A 167 24.96 20.37 -6.43
C ALA A 167 25.82 20.33 -7.73
N LEU A 168 26.40 19.17 -8.07
CA LEU A 168 27.09 18.92 -9.34
C LEU A 168 26.15 18.72 -10.53
N GLY A 169 24.83 18.63 -10.31
CA GLY A 169 23.82 18.35 -11.35
C GLY A 169 23.62 16.85 -11.62
N ASN A 170 24.29 15.96 -10.91
CA ASN A 170 24.05 14.51 -10.98
C ASN A 170 22.82 14.13 -10.12
N ARG A 171 21.66 14.59 -10.56
CA ARG A 171 20.38 14.42 -9.85
C ARG A 171 20.03 12.94 -9.65
N GLU A 172 20.24 12.12 -10.67
CA GLU A 172 19.89 10.69 -10.61
C GLU A 172 20.75 9.94 -9.60
N GLY A 173 22.07 10.18 -9.58
CA GLY A 173 22.97 9.60 -8.60
C GLY A 173 22.63 10.03 -7.18
N ALA A 174 22.34 11.31 -6.98
CA ALA A 174 21.91 11.87 -5.68
C ALA A 174 20.63 11.21 -5.16
N MET A 175 19.60 11.11 -6.00
CA MET A 175 18.32 10.50 -5.63
C MET A 175 18.45 9.01 -5.31
N ARG A 176 19.23 8.26 -6.08
CA ARG A 176 19.49 6.84 -5.79
C ARG A 176 20.16 6.66 -4.44
N LEU A 177 21.17 7.48 -4.13
CA LEU A 177 21.92 7.37 -2.88
C LEU A 177 21.05 7.78 -1.68
N ALA A 178 20.30 8.89 -1.78
CA ALA A 178 19.37 9.34 -0.74
C ALA A 178 18.30 8.27 -0.42
N ALA A 179 17.88 7.48 -1.42
CA ALA A 179 16.90 6.41 -1.23
C ALA A 179 17.46 5.22 -0.40
N THR A 180 18.76 5.11 -0.22
CA THR A 180 19.41 4.06 0.60
C THR A 180 19.59 4.44 2.08
N CYS A 181 19.41 5.71 2.44
CA CYS A 181 19.52 6.18 3.82
C CYS A 181 18.35 5.68 4.69
N LYS A 182 18.50 5.65 6.02
CA LYS A 182 17.46 5.19 6.98
C LYS A 182 16.19 6.04 6.93
N ASP A 183 16.33 7.34 6.68
CA ASP A 183 15.21 8.25 6.41
C ASP A 183 15.31 8.81 4.98
N PRO A 184 14.97 7.98 3.97
CA PRO A 184 15.04 8.41 2.57
C PRO A 184 14.16 9.63 2.29
N GLN A 185 13.10 9.78 3.07
CA GLN A 185 12.14 10.87 2.87
C GLN A 185 12.72 12.23 3.26
N LYS A 186 13.47 12.27 4.37
CA LYS A 186 14.17 13.48 4.80
C LYS A 186 15.24 13.87 3.78
N GLU A 187 16.05 12.91 3.37
CA GLU A 187 17.14 13.13 2.41
C GLU A 187 16.61 13.62 1.05
N LEU A 188 15.57 12.97 0.52
CA LEU A 188 14.92 13.38 -0.73
C LEU A 188 14.33 14.79 -0.62
N ALA A 189 13.70 15.14 0.51
CA ALA A 189 13.15 16.47 0.72
C ALA A 189 14.22 17.58 0.71
N MET A 190 15.46 17.27 1.10
CA MET A 190 16.58 18.21 1.04
C MET A 190 17.06 18.47 -0.38
N LEU A 191 16.94 17.46 -1.27
CA LEU A 191 17.40 17.55 -2.66
C LEU A 191 16.38 18.19 -3.61
N LEU A 192 15.09 18.26 -3.22
CA LEU A 192 14.02 18.81 -4.05
C LEU A 192 13.89 20.31 -3.89
N GLU A 193 13.40 21.00 -4.94
CA GLU A 193 13.20 22.46 -4.97
C GLU A 193 11.83 22.85 -5.56
N GLY A 194 11.39 24.08 -5.31
CA GLY A 194 10.18 24.67 -5.89
C GLY A 194 8.91 23.82 -5.66
N ASP A 195 8.08 23.69 -6.68
CA ASP A 195 6.82 22.95 -6.61
C ASP A 195 7.02 21.44 -6.44
N GLU A 196 8.14 20.89 -6.88
CA GLU A 196 8.47 19.48 -6.67
C GLU A 196 8.68 19.18 -5.18
N LYS A 197 9.42 20.05 -4.49
CA LYS A 197 9.59 19.97 -3.03
C LYS A 197 8.26 20.14 -2.30
N ARG A 198 7.46 21.14 -2.70
CA ARG A 198 6.13 21.37 -2.12
C ARG A 198 5.25 20.14 -2.28
N ARG A 199 5.16 19.57 -3.48
CA ARG A 199 4.38 18.35 -3.76
C ARG A 199 4.85 17.18 -2.90
N TYR A 200 6.15 16.96 -2.81
CA TYR A 200 6.73 15.90 -1.97
C TYR A 200 6.37 16.07 -0.50
N LEU A 201 6.48 17.29 0.05
CA LEU A 201 6.11 17.59 1.43
C LEU A 201 4.61 17.45 1.68
N GLN A 202 3.77 17.83 0.73
CA GLN A 202 2.32 17.65 0.79
C GLN A 202 1.95 16.16 0.81
N GLU A 203 2.58 15.33 -0.05
CA GLU A 203 2.40 13.87 -0.03
C GLU A 203 2.82 13.25 1.30
N LYS A 204 3.93 13.72 1.87
CA LYS A 204 4.39 13.26 3.18
C LYS A 204 3.38 13.64 4.26
N LEU A 205 2.96 14.89 4.30
CA LEU A 205 1.97 15.39 5.27
C LEU A 205 0.65 14.59 5.17
N ARG A 206 0.18 14.33 3.94
CA ARG A 206 -1.03 13.53 3.71
C ARG A 206 -0.88 12.11 4.28
N ARG A 207 0.27 11.45 4.05
CA ARG A 207 0.54 10.11 4.60
C ARG A 207 0.62 10.11 6.13
N ASP A 208 1.31 11.08 6.71
CA ASP A 208 1.46 11.20 8.17
C ASP A 208 0.11 11.49 8.84
N MET A 209 -0.72 12.33 8.23
CA MET A 209 -2.08 12.61 8.65
C MET A 209 -2.95 11.34 8.61
N MET A 210 -2.89 10.57 7.51
CA MET A 210 -3.67 9.33 7.39
C MET A 210 -3.17 8.25 8.36
N ALA A 211 -1.87 8.19 8.62
CA ALA A 211 -1.31 7.29 9.63
C ALA A 211 -1.76 7.69 11.05
N LEU A 212 -1.82 8.98 11.36
CA LEU A 212 -2.37 9.48 12.63
C LEU A 212 -3.86 9.17 12.75
N TYR A 213 -4.64 9.43 11.69
CA TYR A 213 -6.05 9.07 11.63
C TYR A 213 -6.28 7.58 11.92
N GLY A 214 -5.51 6.69 11.29
CA GLY A 214 -5.60 5.25 11.52
C GLY A 214 -5.27 4.85 12.97
N ARG A 215 -4.30 5.51 13.62
CA ARG A 215 -3.98 5.28 15.05
C ARG A 215 -5.09 5.77 15.98
N LEU A 216 -5.71 6.91 15.67
CA LEU A 216 -6.86 7.41 16.41
C LEU A 216 -8.05 6.45 16.26
N PHE A 217 -8.29 5.98 15.04
CA PHE A 217 -9.34 4.99 14.75
C PHE A 217 -9.13 3.71 15.56
N ALA A 218 -7.91 3.20 15.65
CA ALA A 218 -7.57 2.00 16.43
C ALA A 218 -7.71 2.19 17.96
N ASN A 219 -7.74 3.43 18.45
CA ASN A 219 -7.93 3.71 19.89
C ASN A 219 -9.36 3.48 20.36
N HIS A 220 -10.33 3.53 19.48
CA HIS A 220 -11.75 3.24 19.70
C HIS A 220 -12.36 3.92 20.93
N SER A 221 -12.16 5.26 21.09
CA SER A 221 -12.74 6.06 22.17
C SER A 221 -13.41 7.34 21.65
N ARG A 222 -14.28 7.95 22.49
CA ARG A 222 -14.95 9.23 22.16
C ARG A 222 -13.95 10.36 21.94
N GLU A 223 -12.91 10.42 22.76
CA GLU A 223 -11.84 11.41 22.66
C GLU A 223 -11.05 11.25 21.36
N ALA A 224 -10.72 10.00 21.01
CA ALA A 224 -10.02 9.69 19.77
C ALA A 224 -10.87 10.01 18.53
N LEU A 225 -12.17 9.72 18.56
CA LEU A 225 -13.12 10.10 17.50
C LEU A 225 -13.19 11.62 17.32
N ALA A 226 -13.30 12.38 18.42
CA ALA A 226 -13.33 13.84 18.40
C ALA A 226 -12.01 14.40 17.82
N ALA A 227 -10.86 13.84 18.23
CA ALA A 227 -9.56 14.22 17.71
C ALA A 227 -9.43 13.89 16.20
N ALA A 228 -9.91 12.72 15.75
CA ALA A 228 -9.89 12.32 14.35
C ALA A 228 -10.73 13.27 13.48
N ARG A 229 -11.93 13.62 13.92
CA ARG A 229 -12.79 14.60 13.22
C ARG A 229 -12.14 15.98 13.16
N THR A 230 -11.60 16.45 14.28
CA THR A 230 -10.87 17.74 14.31
C THR A 230 -9.69 17.75 13.36
N LEU A 231 -8.92 16.66 13.29
CA LEU A 231 -7.81 16.49 12.36
C LEU A 231 -8.27 16.62 10.89
N LEU A 232 -9.32 15.87 10.53
CA LEU A 232 -9.89 15.89 9.18
C LEU A 232 -10.46 17.26 8.84
N ASP A 233 -11.27 17.86 9.71
CA ASP A 233 -11.88 19.18 9.50
C ASP A 233 -10.83 20.29 9.32
N THR A 234 -9.77 20.25 10.14
CA THR A 234 -8.73 21.28 10.13
C THR A 234 -7.85 21.21 8.89
N LEU A 235 -7.48 20.00 8.45
CA LEU A 235 -6.50 19.79 7.38
C LEU A 235 -7.15 19.63 6.00
N LEU A 236 -8.33 19.06 5.92
CA LEU A 236 -9.00 18.74 4.66
C LEU A 236 -10.23 19.61 4.39
N GLY A 237 -10.95 20.03 5.44
CA GLY A 237 -12.21 20.76 5.27
C GLY A 237 -13.24 19.95 4.46
N GLU A 238 -13.78 20.54 3.38
CA GLU A 238 -14.75 19.89 2.47
C GLU A 238 -14.08 19.13 1.30
N ASP A 239 -12.87 18.63 1.47
CA ASP A 239 -12.14 17.94 0.41
C ASP A 239 -12.68 16.52 0.14
N ILE A 240 -12.32 15.96 -1.02
CA ILE A 240 -12.71 14.60 -1.41
C ILE A 240 -12.19 13.55 -0.42
N LEU A 241 -10.95 13.70 0.05
CA LEU A 241 -10.39 12.78 1.04
C LEU A 241 -11.15 12.85 2.37
N TYR A 242 -11.60 14.04 2.80
CA TYR A 242 -12.50 14.19 3.94
C TYR A 242 -13.80 13.42 3.72
N THR A 243 -14.43 13.62 2.55
CA THR A 243 -15.67 12.93 2.18
C THR A 243 -15.50 11.41 2.17
N ASN A 244 -14.33 10.91 1.79
CA ASN A 244 -14.00 9.48 1.84
C ASN A 244 -13.84 8.94 3.28
N CYS A 245 -13.23 9.71 4.17
CA CYS A 245 -12.99 9.30 5.56
C CYS A 245 -14.23 9.42 6.45
N LEU A 246 -15.16 10.30 6.10
CA LEU A 246 -16.29 10.67 6.93
C LEU A 246 -17.24 9.49 7.27
N PRO A 247 -17.61 8.60 6.32
CA PRO A 247 -18.45 7.43 6.62
C PRO A 247 -17.88 6.57 7.75
N SER A 248 -16.58 6.30 7.73
CA SER A 248 -15.91 5.49 8.76
C SER A 248 -15.97 6.14 10.14
N THR A 249 -15.91 7.47 10.23
CA THR A 249 -16.06 8.17 11.53
C THR A 249 -17.46 8.04 12.10
N TYR A 250 -18.48 8.00 11.26
CA TYR A 250 -19.86 7.78 11.71
C TYR A 250 -20.14 6.34 12.10
N VAL A 251 -19.55 5.36 11.40
CA VAL A 251 -19.60 3.94 11.82
C VAL A 251 -18.96 3.78 13.18
N TRP A 252 -17.79 4.35 13.39
CA TRP A 252 -17.12 4.35 14.68
C TRP A 252 -17.99 4.97 15.79
N GLU A 253 -18.65 6.11 15.51
CA GLU A 253 -19.61 6.70 16.44
C GLU A 253 -20.79 5.77 16.76
N ALA A 254 -21.30 5.07 15.74
CA ALA A 254 -22.38 4.10 15.91
C ALA A 254 -21.96 2.95 16.82
N GLU A 255 -20.77 2.40 16.65
CA GLU A 255 -20.21 1.34 17.49
C GLU A 255 -20.10 1.78 18.96
N LEU A 256 -19.57 2.98 19.21
CA LEU A 256 -19.50 3.56 20.56
C LEU A 256 -20.90 3.77 21.17
N CYS A 257 -21.85 4.29 20.40
CA CYS A 257 -23.24 4.44 20.86
C CYS A 257 -23.87 3.09 21.24
N ARG A 258 -23.58 2.04 20.47
CA ARG A 258 -24.09 0.69 20.75
C ARG A 258 -23.48 0.14 22.04
N GLU A 259 -22.18 0.28 22.26
CA GLU A 259 -21.48 -0.13 23.48
C GLU A 259 -22.03 0.59 24.73
N GLU A 260 -22.42 1.86 24.57
CA GLU A 260 -23.04 2.68 25.61
C GLU A 260 -24.55 2.39 25.83
N GLY A 261 -25.15 1.55 24.96
CA GLY A 261 -26.60 1.30 24.98
C GLY A 261 -27.45 2.48 24.46
N ASN A 262 -26.83 3.43 23.76
CA ASN A 262 -27.48 4.61 23.20
C ASN A 262 -28.08 4.29 21.82
N THR A 263 -29.31 3.75 21.78
CA THR A 263 -29.95 3.34 20.53
C THR A 263 -30.23 4.54 19.59
N GLU A 264 -30.63 5.68 20.13
CA GLU A 264 -30.94 6.89 19.34
C GLU A 264 -29.66 7.42 18.68
N GLY A 265 -28.55 7.48 19.41
CA GLY A 265 -27.26 7.86 18.89
C GLY A 265 -26.78 6.89 17.82
N PHE A 266 -26.96 5.58 17.99
CA PHE A 266 -26.64 4.56 17.01
C PHE A 266 -27.37 4.77 15.68
N VAL A 267 -28.71 4.94 15.73
CA VAL A 267 -29.54 5.20 14.54
C VAL A 267 -29.09 6.46 13.81
N SER A 268 -28.85 7.53 14.57
CA SER A 268 -28.38 8.81 14.01
C SER A 268 -27.02 8.67 13.32
N ALA A 269 -26.07 8.03 13.99
CA ALA A 269 -24.73 7.82 13.45
C ALA A 269 -24.73 6.95 12.18
N MET A 270 -25.46 5.84 12.17
CA MET A 270 -25.60 4.98 10.98
C MET A 270 -26.29 5.72 9.82
N THR A 271 -27.28 6.54 10.08
CA THR A 271 -27.94 7.37 9.06
C THR A 271 -26.94 8.37 8.46
N ASN A 272 -26.15 9.03 9.30
CA ASN A 272 -25.11 9.96 8.85
C ASN A 272 -24.02 9.23 8.04
N ALA A 273 -23.64 8.01 8.45
CA ALA A 273 -22.70 7.18 7.68
C ALA A 273 -23.23 6.88 6.27
N TYR A 274 -24.51 6.54 6.17
CA TYR A 274 -25.18 6.29 4.88
C TYR A 274 -25.15 7.53 3.98
N GLU A 275 -25.56 8.68 4.48
CA GLU A 275 -25.58 9.91 3.67
C GLU A 275 -24.16 10.36 3.26
N ALA A 276 -23.19 10.22 4.13
CA ALA A 276 -21.79 10.52 3.83
C ALA A 276 -21.22 9.57 2.76
N ALA A 277 -21.47 8.27 2.87
CA ALA A 277 -21.06 7.27 1.90
C ALA A 277 -21.72 7.50 0.52
N LYS A 278 -23.01 7.82 0.50
CA LYS A 278 -23.75 8.18 -0.71
C LYS A 278 -23.17 9.43 -1.39
N LYS A 279 -22.78 10.44 -0.59
CA LYS A 279 -22.11 11.63 -1.10
C LYS A 279 -20.78 11.30 -1.78
N TYR A 280 -19.96 10.43 -1.18
CA TYR A 280 -18.69 10.00 -1.77
C TYR A 280 -18.90 9.18 -3.06
N ASP A 281 -19.79 8.20 -3.03
CA ASP A 281 -20.10 7.35 -4.19
C ASP A 281 -20.74 8.13 -5.36
N GLY A 282 -21.25 9.32 -5.11
CA GLY A 282 -21.74 10.25 -6.13
C GLY A 282 -20.66 11.07 -6.82
N ILE A 283 -19.39 11.01 -6.37
CA ILE A 283 -18.28 11.74 -7.01
C ILE A 283 -17.88 11.01 -8.31
N PRO A 284 -17.75 11.70 -9.45
CA PRO A 284 -17.35 11.06 -10.71
C PRO A 284 -15.99 10.35 -10.59
N PHE A 285 -15.80 9.28 -11.37
CA PHE A 285 -14.49 8.65 -11.51
C PHE A 285 -13.46 9.59 -12.11
N GLY A 286 -12.21 9.45 -11.70
CA GLY A 286 -11.08 10.19 -12.26
C GLY A 286 -10.25 10.90 -11.21
N SER A 287 -9.35 11.74 -11.73
CA SER A 287 -8.41 12.53 -10.92
C SER A 287 -9.03 13.87 -10.54
N HIS A 288 -9.10 14.12 -9.26
CA HIS A 288 -9.66 15.35 -8.69
C HIS A 288 -8.59 16.09 -7.89
N PRO A 289 -8.34 17.39 -8.19
CA PRO A 289 -7.41 18.18 -7.40
C PRO A 289 -7.94 18.37 -5.97
N TYR A 290 -7.03 18.34 -4.99
CA TYR A 290 -7.40 18.70 -3.63
C TYR A 290 -7.79 20.18 -3.57
N ARG A 291 -8.84 20.48 -2.81
CA ARG A 291 -9.30 21.85 -2.54
C ARG A 291 -8.64 22.44 -1.30
N ALA A 292 -8.18 21.59 -0.39
CA ALA A 292 -7.48 22.03 0.82
C ALA A 292 -6.15 22.71 0.45
N PRO A 293 -5.89 23.96 0.94
CA PRO A 293 -4.69 24.72 0.57
C PRO A 293 -3.37 24.03 0.90
N LEU A 294 -3.37 23.15 1.90
CA LEU A 294 -2.20 22.34 2.28
C LEU A 294 -1.86 21.24 1.27
N PHE A 295 -2.75 20.93 0.33
CA PHE A 295 -2.61 19.84 -0.64
C PHE A 295 -2.89 20.28 -2.08
N ASP A 296 -2.76 21.58 -2.37
CA ASP A 296 -3.11 22.21 -3.65
C ASP A 296 -2.37 21.68 -4.89
N LEU A 297 -1.23 20.99 -4.67
CA LEU A 297 -0.44 20.35 -5.74
C LEU A 297 -0.76 18.85 -5.92
N LEU A 298 -1.65 18.30 -5.09
CA LEU A 298 -2.01 16.89 -5.13
C LEU A 298 -3.35 16.66 -5.83
N THR A 299 -3.54 15.42 -6.28
CA THR A 299 -4.81 14.92 -6.79
C THR A 299 -5.23 13.67 -6.03
N HIS A 300 -6.54 13.48 -5.90
CA HIS A 300 -7.15 12.27 -5.38
C HIS A 300 -7.78 11.50 -6.55
N GLU A 301 -7.42 10.22 -6.69
CA GLU A 301 -7.99 9.34 -7.69
C GLU A 301 -9.23 8.64 -7.14
N VAL A 302 -10.38 8.93 -7.72
CA VAL A 302 -11.62 8.19 -7.44
C VAL A 302 -11.72 7.06 -8.47
N ASN A 303 -11.27 5.87 -8.08
CA ASN A 303 -11.22 4.69 -8.94
C ASN A 303 -12.33 3.68 -8.64
N LEU A 304 -12.88 3.75 -7.43
CA LEU A 304 -13.87 2.81 -6.93
C LEU A 304 -14.96 3.57 -6.18
N HIS A 305 -16.21 3.24 -6.47
CA HIS A 305 -17.33 3.54 -5.61
C HIS A 305 -17.63 2.28 -4.79
N GLY A 306 -17.84 2.41 -3.52
CA GLY A 306 -18.07 1.26 -2.64
C GLY A 306 -18.17 1.66 -1.18
N ALA A 307 -18.22 2.96 -0.89
CA ALA A 307 -18.37 3.43 0.48
C ALA A 307 -19.72 2.96 1.08
N LEU A 308 -20.81 3.02 0.31
CA LEU A 308 -22.12 2.49 0.72
C LEU A 308 -22.08 0.99 0.99
N LEU A 309 -21.41 0.23 0.10
CA LEU A 309 -21.29 -1.22 0.24
C LEU A 309 -20.36 -1.58 1.40
N GLY A 310 -19.27 -0.82 1.59
CA GLY A 310 -18.33 -1.00 2.68
C GLY A 310 -18.96 -0.86 4.07
N LEU A 311 -20.03 -0.07 4.20
CA LEU A 311 -20.78 0.04 5.46
C LEU A 311 -21.51 -1.26 5.85
N ILE A 312 -21.79 -2.14 4.90
CA ILE A 312 -22.70 -3.28 5.09
C ILE A 312 -22.00 -4.61 4.83
N MET A 313 -21.00 -4.63 3.95
CA MET A 313 -20.36 -5.85 3.46
C MET A 313 -19.04 -6.18 4.16
N ASP A 314 -18.78 -5.59 5.32
CA ASP A 314 -17.63 -5.94 6.14
C ASP A 314 -17.97 -7.14 7.04
N ASP A 315 -17.19 -8.22 6.97
CA ASP A 315 -17.37 -9.40 7.82
C ASP A 315 -17.23 -9.09 9.32
N ALA A 316 -16.45 -8.07 9.67
CA ALA A 316 -16.38 -7.56 11.05
C ALA A 316 -17.72 -7.00 11.54
N GLN A 317 -18.58 -6.57 10.62
CA GLN A 317 -19.92 -6.03 10.91
C GLN A 317 -21.04 -7.06 10.73
N ALA A 318 -20.69 -8.32 10.38
CA ALA A 318 -21.68 -9.39 10.23
C ALA A 318 -22.69 -9.51 11.40
N PRO A 319 -22.31 -9.28 12.67
CA PRO A 319 -23.28 -9.25 13.77
C PRO A 319 -24.35 -8.16 13.65
N LEU A 320 -24.09 -7.10 12.89
CA LEU A 320 -25.02 -5.98 12.66
C LEU A 320 -26.05 -6.27 11.57
N LEU A 321 -25.86 -7.31 10.76
CA LEU A 321 -26.77 -7.63 9.66
C LEU A 321 -28.20 -7.92 10.12
N ALA A 322 -28.36 -8.40 11.34
CA ALA A 322 -29.67 -8.65 11.95
C ALA A 322 -30.28 -7.38 12.60
N ASP A 323 -29.53 -6.29 12.73
CA ASP A 323 -30.01 -5.07 13.33
C ASP A 323 -31.09 -4.41 12.45
N PRO A 324 -32.25 -3.99 13.02
CA PRO A 324 -33.33 -3.37 12.25
C PRO A 324 -32.90 -2.11 11.48
N VAL A 325 -31.99 -1.31 12.05
CA VAL A 325 -31.47 -0.08 11.40
C VAL A 325 -30.62 -0.42 10.18
N VAL A 326 -29.71 -1.40 10.31
CA VAL A 326 -28.90 -1.86 9.20
C VAL A 326 -29.76 -2.52 8.12
N SER A 327 -30.81 -3.26 8.52
CA SER A 327 -31.79 -3.84 7.59
C SER A 327 -32.56 -2.75 6.83
N ASP A 328 -32.91 -1.66 7.48
CA ASP A 328 -33.57 -0.51 6.84
C ASP A 328 -32.62 0.22 5.87
N LEU A 329 -31.37 0.44 6.24
CA LEU A 329 -30.36 1.02 5.36
C LEU A 329 -30.10 0.15 4.10
N ARG A 330 -30.04 -1.18 4.25
CA ARG A 330 -29.93 -2.10 3.11
C ARG A 330 -31.13 -1.99 2.18
N ARG A 331 -32.34 -1.88 2.74
CA ARG A 331 -33.55 -1.69 1.94
C ARG A 331 -33.51 -0.36 1.18
N ARG A 332 -33.08 0.72 1.83
CA ARG A 332 -32.90 2.02 1.17
C ARG A 332 -31.86 1.95 0.03
N ILE A 333 -30.74 1.23 0.20
CA ILE A 333 -29.77 1.01 -0.87
C ILE A 333 -30.43 0.28 -2.05
N VAL A 334 -31.20 -0.77 -1.78
CA VAL A 334 -31.91 -1.51 -2.82
C VAL A 334 -32.90 -0.61 -3.57
N GLU A 335 -33.65 0.20 -2.86
CA GLU A 335 -34.66 1.09 -3.45
C GLU A 335 -34.02 2.24 -4.26
N GLU A 336 -33.03 2.93 -3.69
CA GLU A 336 -32.51 4.18 -4.20
C GLU A 336 -31.32 4.03 -5.15
N GLN A 337 -30.43 3.01 -4.93
CA GLN A 337 -29.13 2.93 -5.57
C GLN A 337 -28.97 1.72 -6.50
N VAL A 338 -29.80 0.67 -6.34
CA VAL A 338 -29.66 -0.52 -7.18
C VAL A 338 -30.24 -0.30 -8.55
N ASP A 339 -29.40 -0.48 -9.57
CA ASP A 339 -29.78 -0.59 -10.96
C ASP A 339 -29.81 -2.06 -11.41
N CYS A 340 -30.94 -2.49 -12.01
CA CYS A 340 -31.12 -3.84 -12.51
C CYS A 340 -31.12 -3.80 -14.05
N ARG A 341 -30.21 -4.51 -14.68
CA ARG A 341 -30.05 -4.49 -16.13
C ARG A 341 -29.57 -5.84 -16.71
N PRO A 342 -29.78 -6.09 -18.03
CA PRO A 342 -29.17 -7.22 -18.70
C PRO A 342 -27.64 -7.16 -18.61
N LEU A 343 -26.99 -8.30 -18.44
CA LEU A 343 -25.55 -8.45 -18.58
C LEU A 343 -25.14 -8.28 -20.04
N PHE A 344 -24.17 -7.43 -20.29
CA PHE A 344 -23.56 -7.25 -21.60
C PHE A 344 -22.36 -8.21 -21.77
N ARG A 345 -21.96 -8.44 -23.05
CA ARG A 345 -20.87 -9.37 -23.41
C ARG A 345 -19.57 -9.27 -22.62
N HIS A 346 -19.24 -8.07 -22.14
CA HIS A 346 -17.97 -7.80 -21.46
C HIS A 346 -18.05 -7.84 -19.91
N GLU A 347 -19.20 -8.15 -19.35
CA GLU A 347 -19.43 -8.15 -17.90
C GLU A 347 -19.28 -9.52 -17.23
N GLY A 348 -18.88 -10.58 -17.98
CA GLY A 348 -18.61 -11.89 -17.42
C GLY A 348 -17.56 -11.89 -16.30
N LEU A 349 -16.60 -10.94 -16.36
CA LEU A 349 -15.61 -10.72 -15.30
C LEU A 349 -16.25 -10.19 -14.00
N ALA A 350 -17.25 -9.32 -14.11
CA ALA A 350 -17.98 -8.79 -12.97
C ALA A 350 -18.81 -9.89 -12.29
N TYR A 351 -19.43 -10.78 -13.08
CA TYR A 351 -20.14 -11.94 -12.57
C TYR A 351 -19.21 -12.92 -11.82
N PHE A 352 -18.02 -13.20 -12.37
CA PHE A 352 -17.04 -14.04 -11.68
C PHE A 352 -16.59 -13.44 -10.35
N ARG A 353 -16.33 -12.16 -10.29
CA ARG A 353 -16.01 -11.44 -9.05
C ARG A 353 -17.15 -11.47 -8.04
N PHE A 354 -18.39 -11.41 -8.51
CA PHE A 354 -19.57 -11.58 -7.67
C PHE A 354 -19.59 -12.99 -7.05
N CYS A 355 -19.38 -14.05 -7.86
CA CYS A 355 -19.33 -15.41 -7.35
C CYS A 355 -18.24 -15.61 -6.30
N GLN A 356 -17.03 -15.07 -6.54
CA GLN A 356 -15.94 -15.17 -5.57
C GLN A 356 -16.24 -14.42 -4.25
N ARG A 357 -16.89 -13.27 -4.32
CA ARG A 357 -17.09 -12.37 -3.19
C ARG A 357 -18.32 -12.72 -2.35
N HIS A 358 -19.36 -13.29 -2.95
CA HIS A 358 -20.69 -13.39 -2.37
C HIS A 358 -21.24 -14.81 -2.26
N ILE A 359 -20.63 -15.76 -2.91
CA ILE A 359 -21.09 -17.15 -2.99
C ILE A 359 -19.97 -18.06 -2.46
N CYS A 360 -20.31 -18.97 -1.52
CA CYS A 360 -19.34 -19.94 -0.99
C CYS A 360 -18.80 -20.87 -2.08
N GLU A 361 -17.62 -21.45 -1.84
CA GLU A 361 -16.90 -22.38 -2.76
C GLU A 361 -17.76 -23.54 -3.31
N SER A 362 -18.80 -23.95 -2.59
CA SER A 362 -19.74 -24.99 -3.02
C SER A 362 -20.55 -24.66 -4.28
N ASN A 363 -20.64 -23.39 -4.69
CA ASN A 363 -21.42 -22.99 -5.87
C ASN A 363 -20.62 -22.93 -7.18
N TYR A 364 -19.31 -23.19 -7.13
CA TYR A 364 -18.50 -23.30 -8.36
C TYR A 364 -18.91 -24.52 -9.22
N SER A 365 -19.43 -25.58 -8.60
CA SER A 365 -19.96 -26.76 -9.31
C SER A 365 -21.15 -26.41 -10.20
N ASN A 366 -22.03 -25.52 -9.73
CA ASN A 366 -23.19 -25.08 -10.51
C ASN A 366 -22.77 -24.21 -11.72
N PHE A 367 -21.65 -23.50 -11.61
CA PHE A 367 -21.15 -22.69 -12.71
C PHE A 367 -20.58 -23.55 -13.85
N SER A 368 -19.87 -24.63 -13.56
CA SER A 368 -19.36 -25.58 -14.58
C SER A 368 -20.47 -26.35 -15.30
N ILE A 369 -21.53 -26.70 -14.57
CA ILE A 369 -22.74 -27.34 -15.12
C ILE A 369 -23.52 -26.35 -15.97
N ALA A 370 -23.61 -25.07 -15.53
CA ALA A 370 -24.34 -24.03 -16.26
C ALA A 370 -23.77 -23.75 -17.65
N PHE A 371 -22.48 -23.92 -17.84
CA PHE A 371 -21.81 -23.58 -19.10
C PHE A 371 -21.43 -24.78 -19.97
N ASP A 372 -21.88 -26.02 -19.60
CA ASP A 372 -21.53 -27.25 -20.33
C ASP A 372 -20.01 -27.36 -20.57
N LEU A 373 -19.22 -26.95 -19.57
CA LEU A 373 -17.77 -26.99 -19.64
C LEU A 373 -17.27 -28.42 -19.56
N PRO A 374 -16.27 -28.82 -20.37
CA PRO A 374 -15.84 -30.21 -20.51
C PRO A 374 -15.10 -30.79 -19.29
N TYR A 375 -15.13 -30.10 -18.16
CA TYR A 375 -14.40 -30.47 -16.95
C TYR A 375 -15.33 -30.96 -15.85
N HIS A 376 -15.05 -32.15 -15.32
CA HIS A 376 -15.67 -32.64 -14.10
C HIS A 376 -15.28 -31.71 -12.92
N GLU A 377 -16.22 -31.50 -12.01
CA GLU A 377 -16.10 -30.65 -10.81
C GLU A 377 -14.77 -30.87 -10.06
N LYS A 378 -14.36 -32.14 -9.89
CA LYS A 378 -13.11 -32.51 -9.23
C LYS A 378 -11.87 -32.01 -9.96
N ASP A 379 -11.86 -32.04 -11.28
CA ASP A 379 -10.70 -31.62 -12.09
C ASP A 379 -10.55 -30.08 -12.09
N LEU A 380 -11.66 -29.36 -12.07
CA LEU A 380 -11.67 -27.90 -11.96
C LEU A 380 -11.17 -27.46 -10.58
N MET A 381 -11.64 -28.06 -9.48
CA MET A 381 -11.21 -27.75 -8.12
C MET A 381 -9.73 -28.13 -7.88
N ASP A 382 -9.28 -29.26 -8.40
CA ASP A 382 -7.88 -29.67 -8.31
C ASP A 382 -6.95 -28.78 -9.16
N TRP A 383 -7.44 -28.29 -10.28
CA TRP A 383 -6.74 -27.32 -11.11
C TRP A 383 -6.66 -25.95 -10.40
N MET A 384 -7.75 -25.45 -9.83
CA MET A 384 -7.79 -24.22 -9.04
C MET A 384 -6.82 -24.27 -7.84
N LYS A 385 -6.76 -25.40 -7.12
CA LYS A 385 -5.84 -25.56 -5.98
C LYS A 385 -4.36 -25.58 -6.39
N ARG A 386 -4.04 -26.13 -7.58
CA ARG A 386 -2.65 -26.23 -8.07
C ARG A 386 -2.09 -24.91 -8.62
N TYR A 387 -2.96 -24.03 -9.10
CA TYR A 387 -2.56 -22.82 -9.84
C TYR A 387 -3.04 -21.51 -9.20
N SER A 388 -3.28 -21.49 -7.91
CA SER A 388 -3.82 -20.35 -7.14
C SER A 388 -3.05 -19.03 -7.22
N GLY A 389 -1.89 -18.98 -7.88
CA GLY A 389 -1.11 -17.76 -8.08
C GLY A 389 -1.06 -17.23 -9.53
N TYR A 390 -1.33 -18.10 -10.52
CA TYR A 390 -1.26 -17.75 -11.97
C TYR A 390 -2.60 -17.98 -12.70
N ALA A 391 -3.54 -18.64 -12.05
CA ALA A 391 -4.73 -19.18 -12.66
C ALA A 391 -5.86 -18.16 -12.82
N GLU A 392 -5.86 -17.08 -12.05
CA GLU A 392 -6.98 -16.14 -11.98
C GLU A 392 -7.21 -15.44 -13.33
N GLU A 393 -6.17 -14.94 -13.98
CA GLU A 393 -6.30 -14.26 -15.28
C GLU A 393 -6.61 -15.23 -16.43
N ALA A 394 -6.01 -16.42 -16.44
CA ALA A 394 -6.28 -17.43 -17.48
C ALA A 394 -7.68 -18.03 -17.35
N MET A 395 -8.15 -18.30 -16.13
CA MET A 395 -9.53 -18.73 -15.86
C MET A 395 -10.54 -17.63 -16.20
N LEU A 396 -10.26 -16.39 -15.79
CA LEU A 396 -11.09 -15.25 -16.15
C LEU A 396 -11.25 -15.11 -17.67
N GLY A 397 -10.19 -15.32 -18.42
CA GLY A 397 -10.21 -15.31 -19.88
C GLY A 397 -11.11 -16.42 -20.47
N PHE A 398 -11.01 -17.63 -19.92
CA PHE A 398 -11.81 -18.79 -20.37
C PHE A 398 -13.30 -18.63 -20.05
N TYR A 399 -13.64 -18.26 -18.81
CA TYR A 399 -15.03 -17.99 -18.41
C TYR A 399 -15.63 -16.83 -19.16
N LYS A 400 -14.88 -15.78 -19.38
CA LYS A 400 -15.31 -14.64 -20.18
C LYS A 400 -15.69 -15.07 -21.60
N ALA A 401 -14.86 -15.90 -22.26
CA ALA A 401 -15.12 -16.41 -23.60
C ALA A 401 -16.37 -17.30 -23.64
N ALA A 402 -16.54 -18.21 -22.65
CA ALA A 402 -17.71 -19.07 -22.57
C ALA A 402 -19.01 -18.29 -22.33
N VAL A 403 -19.00 -17.32 -21.42
CA VAL A 403 -20.15 -16.42 -21.19
C VAL A 403 -20.46 -15.60 -22.44
N GLU A 404 -19.43 -15.03 -23.09
CA GLU A 404 -19.60 -14.25 -24.32
C GLU A 404 -20.20 -15.07 -25.44
N GLU A 405 -19.84 -16.35 -25.58
CA GLU A 405 -20.39 -17.25 -26.56
C GLU A 405 -21.87 -17.59 -26.27
N LEU A 406 -22.19 -17.96 -25.03
CA LEU A 406 -23.57 -18.32 -24.64
C LEU A 406 -24.51 -17.11 -24.69
N VAL A 407 -24.07 -15.95 -24.24
CA VAL A 407 -24.85 -14.72 -24.36
C VAL A 407 -24.93 -14.26 -25.81
N GLY A 408 -23.84 -14.40 -26.58
CA GLY A 408 -23.79 -14.04 -27.99
C GLY A 408 -24.67 -14.91 -28.90
N SER A 409 -24.83 -16.20 -28.56
CA SER A 409 -25.74 -17.11 -29.27
C SER A 409 -27.22 -16.92 -28.90
N GLY A 410 -27.52 -16.12 -27.86
CA GLY A 410 -28.87 -15.89 -27.34
C GLY A 410 -29.46 -17.07 -26.58
N VAL A 411 -28.66 -18.10 -26.29
CA VAL A 411 -29.09 -19.28 -25.50
C VAL A 411 -29.26 -18.89 -24.05
N MET A 412 -28.33 -18.10 -23.52
CA MET A 412 -28.31 -17.62 -22.14
C MET A 412 -28.53 -16.11 -22.10
N ARG A 413 -29.24 -15.65 -21.08
CA ARG A 413 -29.43 -14.24 -20.75
C ARG A 413 -29.17 -14.04 -19.28
N GLY A 414 -28.17 -13.26 -18.95
CA GLY A 414 -27.90 -12.84 -17.58
C GLY A 414 -28.53 -11.49 -17.30
N TYR A 415 -29.05 -11.32 -16.08
CA TYR A 415 -29.45 -10.03 -15.52
C TYR A 415 -28.76 -9.86 -14.20
N ALA A 416 -28.31 -8.66 -13.91
CA ALA A 416 -27.68 -8.37 -12.63
C ALA A 416 -28.19 -7.09 -12.00
N ALA A 417 -28.12 -7.06 -10.70
CA ALA A 417 -28.41 -5.88 -9.88
C ALA A 417 -27.08 -5.25 -9.44
N TYR A 418 -26.90 -3.97 -9.70
CA TYR A 418 -25.68 -3.23 -9.47
C TYR A 418 -25.86 -2.09 -8.48
N VAL A 419 -24.82 -1.85 -7.68
CA VAL A 419 -24.58 -0.54 -7.06
C VAL A 419 -23.21 -0.05 -7.56
N GLY A 420 -23.21 1.02 -8.31
CA GLY A 420 -22.01 1.43 -9.03
C GLY A 420 -21.51 0.34 -9.97
N ASN A 421 -20.32 -0.21 -9.70
CA ASN A 421 -19.71 -1.29 -10.47
C ASN A 421 -19.83 -2.67 -9.80
N ASP A 422 -20.36 -2.75 -8.59
CA ASP A 422 -20.49 -4.00 -7.86
C ASP A 422 -21.82 -4.70 -8.12
N ILE A 423 -21.75 -6.00 -8.43
CA ILE A 423 -22.92 -6.85 -8.58
C ILE A 423 -23.36 -7.32 -7.19
N LEU A 424 -24.64 -7.14 -6.86
CA LEU A 424 -25.25 -7.60 -5.62
C LEU A 424 -26.16 -8.80 -5.78
N ALA A 425 -26.70 -8.96 -6.98
CA ALA A 425 -27.54 -10.11 -7.31
C ALA A 425 -27.43 -10.43 -8.81
N TYR A 426 -27.69 -11.70 -9.13
CA TYR A 426 -27.62 -12.20 -10.48
C TYR A 426 -28.79 -13.14 -10.77
N CYS A 427 -29.36 -13.04 -11.96
CA CYS A 427 -30.39 -13.94 -12.47
C CYS A 427 -29.92 -14.56 -13.78
N ASN A 428 -29.88 -15.89 -13.81
CA ASN A 428 -29.56 -16.66 -14.99
C ASN A 428 -30.84 -17.21 -15.62
N CYS A 429 -31.06 -16.92 -16.89
CA CYS A 429 -32.25 -17.34 -17.62
C CYS A 429 -31.98 -17.58 -19.10
N GLY A 430 -32.86 -18.30 -19.77
CA GLY A 430 -32.72 -18.58 -21.20
C GLY A 430 -34.02 -19.07 -21.82
N VAL A 431 -33.96 -19.35 -23.14
CA VAL A 431 -35.09 -19.98 -23.87
C VAL A 431 -35.23 -21.43 -23.40
N LYS A 432 -36.39 -21.81 -22.88
CA LYS A 432 -36.63 -23.11 -22.23
C LYS A 432 -36.09 -24.28 -23.06
N GLU A 433 -36.44 -24.33 -24.35
CA GLU A 433 -36.11 -25.45 -25.23
C GLU A 433 -34.59 -25.56 -25.52
N LYS A 434 -33.85 -24.48 -25.40
CA LYS A 434 -32.43 -24.42 -25.69
C LYS A 434 -31.56 -24.40 -24.42
N TYR A 435 -32.17 -24.30 -23.24
CA TYR A 435 -31.47 -24.07 -22.00
C TYR A 435 -31.15 -25.39 -21.29
N LYS A 436 -29.96 -25.92 -21.54
CA LYS A 436 -29.53 -27.24 -21.02
C LYS A 436 -29.27 -27.27 -19.50
N VAL A 437 -29.25 -26.13 -18.85
CA VAL A 437 -28.82 -25.97 -17.45
C VAL A 437 -29.96 -26.15 -16.44
N LEU A 438 -31.14 -26.45 -16.90
CA LEU A 438 -32.22 -26.76 -15.99
C LEU A 438 -31.92 -28.06 -15.28
N SER A 439 -32.06 -28.09 -13.95
CA SER A 439 -32.02 -29.30 -13.13
C SER A 439 -33.14 -30.32 -13.50
N LEU A 440 -33.87 -30.04 -14.56
CA LEU A 440 -34.90 -30.91 -15.14
C LEU A 440 -34.30 -31.96 -16.06
N PRO A 441 -34.70 -33.25 -15.93
CA PRO A 441 -34.43 -34.27 -16.92
C PRO A 441 -34.83 -33.81 -18.34
N GLU A 442 -34.11 -34.24 -19.37
CA GLU A 442 -34.38 -33.80 -20.75
C GLU A 442 -35.80 -34.14 -21.19
N GLU A 443 -36.31 -35.29 -20.74
CA GLU A 443 -37.68 -35.75 -20.96
C GLU A 443 -38.73 -34.77 -20.40
N GLU A 444 -38.48 -34.27 -19.22
CA GLU A 444 -39.35 -33.28 -18.54
C GLU A 444 -39.29 -31.88 -19.22
N ARG A 445 -38.12 -31.50 -19.72
CA ARG A 445 -37.97 -30.24 -20.47
C ARG A 445 -38.77 -30.23 -21.77
N ALA A 446 -38.93 -31.38 -22.41
CA ALA A 446 -39.66 -31.53 -23.65
C ALA A 446 -41.19 -31.43 -23.50
N ILE A 447 -41.71 -31.54 -22.27
CA ILE A 447 -43.17 -31.50 -22.04
C ILE A 447 -43.66 -30.03 -22.17
N PRO A 448 -44.66 -29.79 -23.07
CA PRO A 448 -45.25 -28.47 -23.20
C PRO A 448 -45.93 -28.02 -21.90
N THR A 449 -45.61 -26.84 -21.43
CA THR A 449 -46.19 -26.23 -20.21
C THR A 449 -47.05 -25.00 -20.52
N ALA A 450 -47.14 -24.62 -21.80
CA ALA A 450 -47.95 -23.53 -22.29
C ALA A 450 -48.53 -23.86 -23.68
N PRO A 451 -49.54 -23.11 -24.17
CA PRO A 451 -50.15 -23.31 -25.48
C PRO A 451 -49.13 -23.29 -26.62
N GLU A 452 -49.43 -23.96 -27.75
CA GLU A 452 -48.59 -23.97 -28.93
C GLU A 452 -48.31 -22.56 -29.43
N GLY A 453 -47.06 -22.26 -29.76
CA GLY A 453 -46.59 -20.94 -30.19
C GLY A 453 -46.14 -20.02 -29.02
N SER A 454 -46.28 -20.44 -27.77
CA SER A 454 -45.77 -19.72 -26.62
C SER A 454 -44.23 -19.66 -26.61
N ARG A 455 -43.67 -18.53 -26.21
CA ARG A 455 -42.25 -18.39 -25.94
C ARG A 455 -42.03 -18.35 -24.43
N ILE A 456 -41.37 -19.38 -23.91
CA ILE A 456 -41.17 -19.57 -22.48
C ILE A 456 -39.73 -19.18 -22.11
N LEU A 457 -39.59 -18.27 -21.11
CA LEU A 457 -38.32 -18.01 -20.48
C LEU A 457 -38.15 -18.95 -19.27
N ALA A 458 -37.09 -19.73 -19.27
CA ALA A 458 -36.68 -20.52 -18.11
C ALA A 458 -35.72 -19.68 -17.25
N ILE A 459 -36.06 -19.45 -15.99
CA ILE A 459 -35.22 -18.83 -14.97
C ILE A 459 -34.59 -19.94 -14.14
N ALA A 460 -33.31 -20.20 -14.35
CA ALA A 460 -32.62 -21.31 -13.69
C ALA A 460 -32.10 -20.93 -12.31
N GLU A 461 -31.63 -19.72 -12.16
CA GLU A 461 -31.03 -19.26 -10.91
C GLU A 461 -31.36 -17.81 -10.64
N LEU A 462 -31.59 -17.51 -9.36
CA LEU A 462 -31.67 -16.18 -8.80
C LEU A 462 -30.77 -16.15 -7.56
N LEU A 463 -29.60 -15.56 -7.70
CA LEU A 463 -28.59 -15.51 -6.65
C LEU A 463 -28.49 -14.09 -6.10
N VAL A 464 -28.48 -13.97 -4.78
CA VAL A 464 -28.38 -12.69 -4.09
C VAL A 464 -27.26 -12.74 -3.07
N SER A 465 -26.52 -11.64 -2.96
CA SER A 465 -25.51 -11.49 -1.93
C SER A 465 -26.12 -11.71 -0.53
N ARG A 466 -25.43 -12.52 0.29
CA ARG A 466 -25.84 -12.80 1.68
C ARG A 466 -26.10 -11.52 2.49
N TYR A 467 -25.43 -10.44 2.15
CA TYR A 467 -25.58 -9.14 2.82
C TYR A 467 -26.87 -8.41 2.45
N PHE A 468 -27.53 -8.79 1.36
CA PHE A 468 -28.77 -8.18 0.83
C PHE A 468 -29.95 -9.15 0.77
N SER A 469 -29.84 -10.31 1.40
CA SER A 469 -30.96 -11.25 1.51
C SER A 469 -32.11 -10.62 2.29
N ASN A 470 -33.35 -10.87 1.86
CA ASN A 470 -34.58 -10.37 2.49
C ASN A 470 -34.72 -8.83 2.54
N CYS A 471 -34.00 -8.10 1.67
CA CYS A 471 -34.11 -6.64 1.55
C CYS A 471 -34.91 -6.18 0.33
N GLY A 472 -35.58 -7.11 -0.36
CA GLY A 472 -36.38 -6.83 -1.57
C GLY A 472 -35.55 -6.82 -2.87
N LEU A 473 -34.24 -7.15 -2.81
CA LEU A 473 -33.36 -7.18 -3.97
C LEU A 473 -33.76 -8.28 -4.96
N GLU A 474 -34.14 -9.46 -4.44
CA GLU A 474 -34.67 -10.59 -5.21
C GLU A 474 -35.88 -10.19 -6.04
N GLU A 475 -36.84 -9.54 -5.40
CA GLU A 475 -38.06 -9.07 -6.03
C GLU A 475 -37.79 -8.01 -7.09
N LYS A 476 -36.90 -7.06 -6.79
CA LYS A 476 -36.51 -5.98 -7.71
C LYS A 476 -35.85 -6.54 -8.98
N LEU A 477 -34.90 -7.49 -8.82
CA LEU A 477 -34.22 -8.12 -9.93
C LEU A 477 -35.18 -8.98 -10.77
N LEU A 478 -36.01 -9.80 -10.12
CA LEU A 478 -37.00 -10.65 -10.81
C LEU A 478 -37.99 -9.81 -11.61
N ASN A 479 -38.50 -8.73 -11.07
CA ASN A 479 -39.42 -7.82 -11.76
C ASN A 479 -38.72 -7.12 -12.96
N CYS A 480 -37.44 -6.77 -12.85
CA CYS A 480 -36.66 -6.27 -13.98
C CYS A 480 -36.57 -7.30 -15.10
N VAL A 481 -36.24 -8.56 -14.78
CA VAL A 481 -36.19 -9.67 -15.74
C VAL A 481 -37.51 -9.82 -16.45
N LEU A 482 -38.61 -10.00 -15.70
CA LEU A 482 -39.95 -10.20 -16.26
C LEU A 482 -40.39 -9.06 -17.18
N THR A 483 -40.15 -7.82 -16.76
CA THR A 483 -40.46 -6.63 -17.56
C THR A 483 -39.68 -6.58 -18.88
N ASN A 484 -38.38 -6.89 -18.82
CA ASN A 484 -37.54 -6.88 -20.01
C ASN A 484 -37.90 -7.98 -21.00
N VAL A 485 -38.11 -9.20 -20.52
CA VAL A 485 -38.40 -10.35 -21.40
C VAL A 485 -39.78 -10.28 -22.02
N LYS A 486 -40.77 -9.73 -21.30
CA LYS A 486 -42.09 -9.38 -21.87
C LYS A 486 -41.96 -8.48 -23.09
N ARG A 487 -41.14 -7.41 -23.01
CA ARG A 487 -40.86 -6.49 -24.14
C ARG A 487 -40.16 -7.20 -25.30
N GLN A 488 -39.48 -8.31 -25.06
CA GLN A 488 -38.81 -9.13 -26.07
C GLN A 488 -39.71 -10.22 -26.67
N GLY A 489 -41.01 -10.22 -26.32
CA GLY A 489 -42.01 -11.12 -26.87
C GLY A 489 -42.05 -12.52 -26.25
N TYR A 490 -41.55 -12.67 -25.02
CA TYR A 490 -41.85 -13.86 -24.23
C TYR A 490 -43.27 -13.74 -23.68
N THR A 491 -43.98 -14.90 -23.67
CA THR A 491 -45.37 -14.97 -23.23
C THR A 491 -45.48 -15.56 -21.83
N HIS A 492 -44.50 -16.36 -21.45
CA HIS A 492 -44.48 -17.04 -20.14
C HIS A 492 -43.06 -17.02 -19.55
N ALA A 493 -42.99 -17.05 -18.25
CA ALA A 493 -41.75 -17.27 -17.50
C ALA A 493 -41.95 -18.47 -16.57
N GLU A 494 -40.94 -19.33 -16.46
CA GLU A 494 -40.90 -20.49 -15.59
C GLU A 494 -39.73 -20.39 -14.61
N VAL A 495 -39.96 -20.87 -13.38
CA VAL A 495 -38.97 -21.07 -12.33
C VAL A 495 -39.05 -22.49 -11.82
N TYR A 496 -37.93 -23.01 -11.31
CA TYR A 496 -37.72 -24.40 -10.97
C TYR A 496 -37.18 -24.53 -9.53
N PRO A 497 -37.93 -24.13 -8.50
CA PRO A 497 -37.48 -24.24 -7.13
C PRO A 497 -37.34 -25.70 -6.69
N LEU A 498 -36.11 -26.06 -6.28
CA LEU A 498 -35.72 -27.38 -5.81
C LEU A 498 -35.19 -27.27 -4.37
N GLU A 499 -35.80 -28.01 -3.44
CA GLU A 499 -35.30 -28.18 -2.07
C GLU A 499 -34.10 -29.14 -2.11
N ARG A 500 -32.90 -28.60 -2.05
CA ARG A 500 -31.65 -29.38 -1.94
C ARG A 500 -31.35 -29.68 -0.48
N MET A 501 -30.65 -30.78 -0.17
CA MET A 501 -30.18 -31.10 1.18
C MET A 501 -29.30 -30.01 1.80
N GLU A 502 -28.71 -29.16 0.99
CA GLU A 502 -27.79 -28.09 1.38
C GLU A 502 -28.48 -26.69 1.57
N LEU A 503 -29.70 -26.53 1.08
CA LEU A 503 -30.51 -25.32 1.29
C LEU A 503 -31.33 -25.47 2.57
N ASP A 504 -31.13 -24.54 3.49
CA ASP A 504 -31.99 -24.41 4.65
C ASP A 504 -33.48 -24.33 4.19
N LYS A 505 -34.34 -25.10 4.84
CA LYS A 505 -35.80 -25.12 4.54
C LYS A 505 -36.41 -23.72 4.58
N GLU A 506 -35.86 -22.84 5.39
CA GLU A 506 -36.29 -21.44 5.50
C GLU A 506 -35.99 -20.67 4.21
N GLN A 507 -34.80 -20.84 3.64
CA GLN A 507 -34.41 -20.22 2.36
C GLN A 507 -35.28 -20.71 1.21
N PHE A 508 -35.55 -22.02 1.15
CA PHE A 508 -36.44 -22.58 0.12
C PHE A 508 -37.87 -22.02 0.23
N ASN A 509 -38.42 -21.94 1.44
CA ASN A 509 -39.76 -21.37 1.66
C ASN A 509 -39.80 -19.87 1.34
N SER A 510 -38.75 -19.13 1.64
CA SER A 510 -38.62 -17.70 1.26
C SER A 510 -38.63 -17.54 -0.26
N LEU A 511 -37.93 -18.38 -1.00
CA LEU A 511 -37.89 -18.38 -2.46
C LEU A 511 -39.27 -18.72 -3.07
N LEU A 512 -39.97 -19.71 -2.53
CA LEU A 512 -41.35 -20.03 -2.95
C LEU A 512 -42.28 -18.84 -2.74
N SER A 513 -42.23 -18.24 -1.55
CA SER A 513 -43.06 -17.06 -1.21
C SER A 513 -42.77 -15.88 -2.16
N LEU A 514 -41.51 -15.66 -2.55
CA LEU A 514 -41.14 -14.66 -3.53
C LEU A 514 -41.80 -14.93 -4.89
N TYR A 515 -41.73 -16.15 -5.38
CA TYR A 515 -42.32 -16.51 -6.67
C TYR A 515 -43.84 -16.39 -6.64
N GLU A 516 -44.52 -16.87 -5.59
CA GLU A 516 -45.96 -16.71 -5.40
C GLU A 516 -46.35 -15.22 -5.36
N LYS A 517 -45.65 -14.41 -4.55
CA LYS A 517 -45.87 -12.96 -4.46
C LYS A 517 -45.70 -12.25 -5.79
N THR A 518 -44.75 -12.70 -6.63
CA THR A 518 -44.52 -12.15 -7.95
C THR A 518 -45.44 -12.73 -9.04
N GLY A 519 -46.39 -13.60 -8.65
CA GLY A 519 -47.46 -14.08 -9.52
C GLY A 519 -47.19 -15.38 -10.26
N PHE A 520 -46.17 -16.15 -9.83
CA PHE A 520 -45.99 -17.53 -10.32
C PHE A 520 -46.93 -18.48 -9.60
N THR A 521 -47.41 -19.46 -10.32
CA THR A 521 -48.25 -20.55 -9.80
C THR A 521 -47.65 -21.91 -10.09
N VAL A 522 -47.78 -22.84 -9.19
CA VAL A 522 -47.32 -24.24 -9.42
C VAL A 522 -48.16 -24.88 -10.53
N ILE A 523 -47.49 -25.28 -11.59
CA ILE A 523 -48.13 -25.98 -12.70
C ILE A 523 -47.83 -27.50 -12.70
N ARG A 524 -46.70 -27.89 -12.05
CA ARG A 524 -46.33 -29.30 -11.84
C ARG A 524 -45.60 -29.46 -10.52
N ASP A 525 -45.87 -30.58 -9.84
CA ASP A 525 -45.18 -31.01 -8.63
C ASP A 525 -44.40 -32.31 -8.97
N LEU A 526 -43.08 -32.24 -8.90
CA LEU A 526 -42.15 -33.35 -9.23
C LEU A 526 -41.51 -33.92 -7.94
N SER A 527 -42.02 -33.57 -6.77
CA SER A 527 -41.44 -33.95 -5.47
C SER A 527 -41.43 -35.48 -5.22
N SER A 528 -42.31 -36.24 -5.89
CA SER A 528 -42.33 -37.71 -5.80
C SER A 528 -41.23 -38.38 -6.62
N GLU A 529 -40.60 -37.69 -7.53
CA GLU A 529 -39.61 -38.21 -8.47
C GLU A 529 -38.17 -37.94 -8.05
N LEU A 530 -38.01 -37.03 -7.09
CA LEU A 530 -36.72 -36.56 -6.60
C LEU A 530 -36.69 -36.52 -5.05
N ASP A 531 -35.50 -36.63 -4.48
CA ASP A 531 -35.30 -36.55 -3.03
C ASP A 531 -35.43 -35.05 -2.58
N GLY A 532 -36.65 -34.59 -2.29
CA GLY A 532 -36.96 -33.23 -1.89
C GLY A 532 -38.14 -32.61 -2.64
N ARG A 533 -38.62 -31.46 -2.19
CA ARG A 533 -39.69 -30.72 -2.87
C ARG A 533 -39.14 -30.09 -4.14
N TYR A 534 -39.83 -30.35 -5.26
CA TYR A 534 -39.47 -29.79 -6.55
C TYR A 534 -40.71 -29.38 -7.35
N PHE A 535 -40.74 -28.13 -7.75
CA PHE A 535 -41.88 -27.55 -8.44
C PHE A 535 -41.48 -26.94 -9.78
N ILE A 536 -42.35 -27.01 -10.76
CA ILE A 536 -42.35 -26.12 -11.91
C ILE A 536 -43.42 -25.08 -11.66
N MET A 537 -42.99 -23.84 -11.55
CA MET A 537 -43.92 -22.70 -11.39
C MET A 537 -43.87 -21.81 -12.62
N GLN A 538 -45.03 -21.34 -13.05
CA GLN A 538 -45.15 -20.52 -14.26
C GLN A 538 -45.94 -19.26 -14.01
N LYS A 539 -45.59 -18.21 -14.75
CA LYS A 539 -46.30 -16.95 -14.83
C LYS A 539 -46.53 -16.57 -16.27
N GLU A 540 -47.76 -16.17 -16.63
CA GLU A 540 -48.08 -15.48 -17.86
C GLU A 540 -47.58 -14.02 -17.78
N LEU A 541 -46.91 -13.54 -18.85
CA LEU A 541 -46.23 -12.24 -18.87
C LEU A 541 -47.09 -11.10 -19.44
#